data_c556011c5af1bba4bd210b88d9053c81
#
_entry.id   c556011c5af1bba4bd210b88d9053c81
#
_cell.length_a   1.000
_cell.length_b   1.000
_cell.length_c   1.000
_cell.angle_alpha   90.00
_cell.angle_beta   90.00
_cell.angle_gamma   90.00
#
_symmetry.space_group_name_H-M   'P 1'
#
loop_
_entity.id
_entity.type
_entity.pdbx_description
1 polymer ?
#
loop_
_entity_poly.entity_id
_entity_poly.type
_entity_poly.pdbx_seq_one_letter_code
_entity_poly.pdbx_strand_id
1 'polypeptide(L)'
;SRNINAVYAELYAPVLKNLELTAAVRFDDYSDVGNTVNPKIGAKWTVIPQLVLRGTYATAFRAPGLYETSTANAAAGFTVAQDPIRCPITGAAADCNGQVLGINTGNPFIKPEKSDTWTVGLIAEPFPGLSGTLDYWNIETKDQITIGSVQAVLNSPGSFPAATIGRDSNNLPGIPNSGTVLYVSTPYQNANTVKTDGIDLDIIGRYNAPNNWGTFTAEFQWTHIFNYSQVLAGTEYKYAGTNGNYDVSSAQGTPRDRWNLILGWARGPWNVTGTVRFVSGYDELAWENTEATPVSQPDDCLWIWSDNQTSCSVDSFTTFDLSASYKGFKNWEIFGSVVNVFNEKAPFAPAAAYGLVNYNYNYSFSGATGTQFNLGVRYTFQ
;
A
#
# COMPACT_ATOMS: atom_id res chain seq x y z
N SER A 1 -11.36 7.31 -26.84
CA SER A 1 -11.69 8.48 -26.00
C SER A 1 -12.84 8.12 -25.08
N ARG A 2 -12.89 8.72 -23.91
CA ARG A 2 -13.92 8.51 -22.88
C ARG A 2 -14.57 9.84 -22.54
N ASN A 3 -15.90 9.88 -22.46
CA ASN A 3 -16.66 10.97 -21.89
C ASN A 3 -17.18 10.58 -20.51
N ILE A 4 -17.17 11.52 -19.56
CA ILE A 4 -17.61 11.30 -18.19
C ILE A 4 -18.54 12.44 -17.81
N ASN A 5 -19.75 12.10 -17.36
CA ASN A 5 -20.70 13.04 -16.79
C ASN A 5 -20.92 12.66 -15.32
N ALA A 6 -21.02 13.65 -14.44
CA ALA A 6 -21.24 13.40 -13.03
C ALA A 6 -22.20 14.42 -12.42
N VAL A 7 -23.04 13.94 -11.51
CA VAL A 7 -23.93 14.77 -10.68
C VAL A 7 -23.78 14.33 -9.24
N TYR A 8 -23.75 15.27 -8.32
CA TYR A 8 -23.69 14.96 -6.89
C TYR A 8 -24.62 15.86 -6.07
N ALA A 9 -25.03 15.38 -4.93
CA ALA A 9 -25.76 16.12 -3.92
C ALA A 9 -25.18 15.86 -2.54
N GLU A 10 -25.14 16.88 -1.70
CA GLU A 10 -24.67 16.80 -0.32
C GLU A 10 -25.68 17.46 0.61
N LEU A 11 -25.90 16.83 1.77
CA LEU A 11 -26.74 17.32 2.83
C LEU A 11 -25.93 17.36 4.12
N TYR A 12 -25.93 18.49 4.79
CA TYR A 12 -25.46 18.66 6.15
C TYR A 12 -26.64 19.01 7.04
N ALA A 13 -26.87 18.26 8.10
CA ALA A 13 -28.01 18.40 9.00
C ALA A 13 -27.58 18.42 10.45
N PRO A 14 -27.56 19.57 11.13
CA PRO A 14 -27.41 19.64 12.58
C PRO A 14 -28.73 19.25 13.25
N VAL A 15 -28.95 17.93 13.46
CA VAL A 15 -30.22 17.36 13.97
C VAL A 15 -30.45 17.68 15.44
N LEU A 16 -29.35 17.81 16.20
CA LEU A 16 -29.34 18.28 17.60
C LEU A 16 -28.21 19.27 17.78
N LYS A 17 -28.20 20.01 18.90
CA LYS A 17 -27.10 20.95 19.22
C LYS A 17 -25.72 20.31 19.26
N ASN A 18 -25.68 19.01 19.51
CA ASN A 18 -24.44 18.22 19.67
C ASN A 18 -24.36 17.03 18.71
N LEU A 19 -25.28 16.91 17.72
CA LEU A 19 -25.30 15.84 16.74
C LEU A 19 -25.47 16.41 15.32
N GLU A 20 -24.48 16.19 14.50
CA GLU A 20 -24.41 16.58 13.11
C GLU A 20 -24.43 15.32 12.24
N LEU A 21 -25.30 15.30 11.23
CA LEU A 21 -25.36 14.23 10.23
C LEU A 21 -24.94 14.80 8.87
N THR A 22 -24.25 13.99 8.11
CA THR A 22 -23.90 14.28 6.71
C THR A 22 -24.39 13.15 5.83
N ALA A 23 -24.91 13.47 4.66
CA ALA A 23 -25.23 12.50 3.62
C ALA A 23 -24.79 13.08 2.27
N ALA A 24 -24.21 12.24 1.43
CA ALA A 24 -23.87 12.61 0.07
C ALA A 24 -24.17 11.46 -0.87
N VAL A 25 -24.46 11.78 -2.12
CA VAL A 25 -24.60 10.80 -3.19
C VAL A 25 -23.99 11.37 -4.45
N ARG A 26 -23.22 10.57 -5.15
CA ARG A 26 -22.63 10.90 -6.43
C ARG A 26 -23.03 9.85 -7.46
N PHE A 27 -23.53 10.33 -8.59
CA PHE A 27 -23.77 9.54 -9.79
C PHE A 27 -22.72 9.92 -10.84
N ASP A 28 -22.08 8.91 -11.42
CA ASP A 28 -21.13 9.06 -12.51
C ASP A 28 -21.57 8.19 -13.69
N ASP A 29 -21.52 8.74 -14.90
CA ASP A 29 -21.84 8.06 -16.15
C ASP A 29 -20.63 8.11 -17.10
N TYR A 30 -20.14 6.93 -17.45
CA TYR A 30 -18.98 6.73 -18.31
C TYR A 30 -19.44 6.17 -19.64
N SER A 31 -19.01 6.77 -20.75
CA SER A 31 -19.43 6.38 -22.11
C SER A 31 -19.06 4.94 -22.52
N ASP A 32 -18.17 4.29 -21.80
CA ASP A 32 -17.59 2.97 -22.16
C ASP A 32 -17.76 1.88 -21.08
N VAL A 33 -17.96 2.24 -19.83
CA VAL A 33 -18.05 1.27 -18.72
C VAL A 33 -19.34 1.39 -17.89
N GLY A 34 -20.29 2.23 -18.35
CA GLY A 34 -21.60 2.41 -17.71
C GLY A 34 -21.57 3.38 -16.54
N ASN A 35 -22.54 3.26 -15.65
CA ASN A 35 -22.78 4.21 -14.58
C ASN A 35 -22.56 3.59 -13.19
N THR A 36 -22.40 4.46 -12.19
CA THR A 36 -22.25 4.08 -10.79
C THR A 36 -22.86 5.13 -9.86
N VAL A 37 -23.37 4.68 -8.73
CA VAL A 37 -23.93 5.52 -7.66
C VAL A 37 -23.17 5.23 -6.38
N ASN A 38 -22.62 6.27 -5.77
CA ASN A 38 -21.79 6.17 -4.57
C ASN A 38 -22.36 7.03 -3.45
N PRO A 39 -23.10 6.42 -2.51
CA PRO A 39 -23.56 7.08 -1.30
C PRO A 39 -22.45 7.19 -0.24
N LYS A 40 -22.57 8.24 0.58
CA LYS A 40 -21.81 8.44 1.81
C LYS A 40 -22.75 8.94 2.90
N ILE A 41 -22.62 8.39 4.10
CA ILE A 41 -23.26 8.88 5.30
C ILE A 41 -22.23 9.06 6.41
N GLY A 42 -22.44 10.06 7.26
CA GLY A 42 -21.57 10.33 8.40
C GLY A 42 -22.34 10.93 9.57
N ALA A 43 -21.81 10.69 10.75
CA ALA A 43 -22.31 11.29 11.98
C ALA A 43 -21.15 11.80 12.82
N LYS A 44 -21.35 12.96 13.46
CA LYS A 44 -20.45 13.55 14.43
C LYS A 44 -21.25 13.94 15.66
N TRP A 45 -20.90 13.35 16.80
CA TRP A 45 -21.56 13.55 18.07
C TRP A 45 -20.62 14.12 19.11
N THR A 46 -20.88 15.37 19.51
CA THR A 46 -20.20 16.00 20.64
C THR A 46 -20.84 15.51 21.93
N VAL A 47 -20.21 14.48 22.54
CA VAL A 47 -20.71 13.88 23.77
C VAL A 47 -20.62 14.83 24.94
N ILE A 48 -19.44 15.45 25.08
CA ILE A 48 -19.12 16.57 25.98
C ILE A 48 -18.19 17.53 25.21
N PRO A 49 -17.96 18.76 25.67
CA PRO A 49 -17.08 19.69 24.96
C PRO A 49 -15.67 19.17 24.66
N GLN A 50 -15.18 18.25 25.49
CA GLN A 50 -13.85 17.65 25.37
C GLN A 50 -13.81 16.33 24.60
N LEU A 51 -14.98 15.78 24.19
CA LEU A 51 -15.05 14.48 23.53
C LEU A 51 -16.07 14.48 22.39
N VAL A 52 -15.59 14.17 21.20
CA VAL A 52 -16.40 14.01 20.00
C VAL A 52 -16.24 12.57 19.50
N LEU A 53 -17.34 11.91 19.19
CA LEU A 53 -17.37 10.67 18.45
C LEU A 53 -17.76 10.94 17.00
N ARG A 54 -17.14 10.22 16.08
CA ARG A 54 -17.44 10.32 14.65
C ARG A 54 -17.51 8.94 14.00
N GLY A 55 -18.29 8.84 12.94
CA GLY A 55 -18.33 7.63 12.13
C GLY A 55 -18.79 7.97 10.72
N THR A 56 -18.24 7.25 9.74
CA THR A 56 -18.65 7.38 8.33
C THR A 56 -18.75 6.01 7.69
N TYR A 57 -19.68 5.90 6.73
CA TYR A 57 -19.74 4.83 5.77
C TYR A 57 -19.80 5.45 4.38
N ALA A 58 -19.02 4.95 3.44
CA ALA A 58 -19.01 5.42 2.07
C ALA A 58 -18.75 4.26 1.11
N THR A 59 -19.40 4.32 -0.04
CA THR A 59 -19.01 3.50 -1.18
C THR A 59 -18.18 4.32 -2.18
N ALA A 60 -17.28 3.66 -2.88
CA ALA A 60 -16.49 4.26 -3.94
C ALA A 60 -16.34 3.26 -5.09
N PHE A 61 -15.86 3.74 -6.23
CA PHE A 61 -15.54 2.89 -7.37
C PHE A 61 -14.27 3.39 -8.06
N ARG A 62 -13.64 2.49 -8.81
CA ARG A 62 -12.61 2.84 -9.78
C ARG A 62 -13.03 2.35 -11.16
N ALA A 63 -13.23 3.27 -12.09
CA ALA A 63 -13.45 2.91 -13.49
C ALA A 63 -12.16 2.30 -14.08
N PRO A 64 -12.25 1.25 -14.93
CA PRO A 64 -11.10 0.74 -15.64
C PRO A 64 -10.37 1.83 -16.41
N GLY A 65 -9.05 1.79 -16.44
CA GLY A 65 -8.24 2.67 -17.27
C GLY A 65 -8.43 2.36 -18.77
N LEU A 66 -8.23 3.36 -19.62
CA LEU A 66 -8.30 3.14 -21.08
C LEU A 66 -7.26 2.11 -21.56
N TYR A 67 -6.13 2.03 -20.87
CA TYR A 67 -5.11 1.02 -21.12
C TYR A 67 -5.62 -0.39 -20.77
N GLU A 68 -6.32 -0.54 -19.65
CA GLU A 68 -6.86 -1.82 -19.17
C GLU A 68 -7.99 -2.35 -20.08
N THR A 69 -8.73 -1.46 -20.74
CA THR A 69 -9.83 -1.84 -21.65
C THR A 69 -9.43 -1.98 -23.12
N SER A 70 -8.27 -1.46 -23.52
CA SER A 70 -7.87 -1.42 -24.94
C SER A 70 -7.36 -2.76 -25.44
N THR A 71 -8.05 -3.38 -26.38
CA THR A 71 -7.60 -4.60 -27.07
C THR A 71 -6.34 -4.39 -27.92
N ALA A 72 -6.01 -3.15 -28.27
CA ALA A 72 -4.76 -2.82 -28.97
C ALA A 72 -3.54 -2.82 -28.03
N ASN A 73 -3.78 -2.86 -26.70
CA ASN A 73 -2.72 -2.93 -25.73
C ASN A 73 -2.32 -4.39 -25.52
N ALA A 74 -1.08 -4.72 -25.86
CA ALA A 74 -0.46 -6.01 -25.58
C ALA A 74 0.98 -5.77 -25.16
N ALA A 75 1.36 -6.32 -24.02
CA ALA A 75 2.74 -6.39 -23.56
C ALA A 75 3.13 -7.86 -23.45
N ALA A 76 4.25 -8.24 -24.05
CA ALA A 76 4.75 -9.60 -24.02
C ALA A 76 6.15 -9.64 -23.41
N GLY A 77 6.41 -10.68 -22.62
CA GLY A 77 7.71 -10.90 -21.99
C GLY A 77 7.89 -12.35 -21.58
N PHE A 78 9.12 -12.82 -21.52
CA PHE A 78 9.40 -14.14 -20.99
C PHE A 78 9.49 -14.09 -19.47
N THR A 79 8.89 -15.08 -18.83
CA THR A 79 8.99 -15.33 -17.40
C THR A 79 9.33 -16.78 -17.15
N VAL A 80 10.00 -17.07 -16.07
CA VAL A 80 10.23 -18.45 -15.63
C VAL A 80 8.94 -18.96 -15.00
N ALA A 81 8.49 -20.13 -15.42
CA ALA A 81 7.30 -20.77 -14.87
C ALA A 81 7.47 -22.30 -14.83
N GLN A 82 6.75 -22.91 -13.90
CA GLN A 82 6.63 -24.36 -13.77
C GLN A 82 5.33 -24.82 -14.45
N ASP A 83 5.44 -25.80 -15.32
CA ASP A 83 4.26 -26.46 -15.86
C ASP A 83 3.69 -27.48 -14.87
N PRO A 84 2.53 -27.22 -14.24
CA PRO A 84 1.97 -28.10 -13.21
C PRO A 84 1.55 -29.48 -13.72
N ILE A 85 1.41 -29.65 -15.05
CA ILE A 85 1.09 -30.94 -15.67
C ILE A 85 2.36 -31.72 -15.99
N ARG A 86 3.35 -31.07 -16.59
CA ARG A 86 4.55 -31.74 -17.10
C ARG A 86 5.63 -31.92 -16.05
N CYS A 87 5.91 -30.90 -15.23
CA CYS A 87 7.01 -30.93 -14.27
C CYS A 87 6.95 -32.11 -13.31
N PRO A 88 5.79 -32.46 -12.68
CA PRO A 88 5.70 -33.60 -11.77
C PRO A 88 5.97 -34.96 -12.45
N ILE A 89 5.83 -35.02 -13.76
CA ILE A 89 5.95 -36.27 -14.53
C ILE A 89 7.34 -36.40 -15.14
N THR A 90 7.84 -35.34 -15.76
CA THR A 90 9.09 -35.37 -16.53
C THR A 90 10.31 -35.06 -15.67
N GLY A 91 10.17 -34.24 -14.63
CA GLY A 91 11.29 -33.70 -13.85
C GLY A 91 12.27 -32.87 -14.69
N ALA A 92 11.92 -32.58 -15.95
CA ALA A 92 12.82 -31.87 -16.86
C ALA A 92 12.90 -30.38 -16.49
N ALA A 93 14.10 -29.82 -16.51
CA ALA A 93 14.32 -28.41 -16.18
C ALA A 93 13.48 -27.45 -17.07
N ALA A 94 13.26 -27.81 -18.34
CA ALA A 94 12.42 -27.03 -19.24
C ALA A 94 10.94 -27.02 -18.84
N ASP A 95 10.46 -28.04 -18.14
CA ASP A 95 9.08 -28.14 -17.68
C ASP A 95 8.93 -27.56 -16.24
N CYS A 96 9.99 -27.58 -15.43
CA CYS A 96 9.97 -27.15 -14.03
C CYS A 96 10.44 -25.71 -13.83
N ASN A 97 11.30 -25.19 -14.70
CA ASN A 97 11.83 -23.82 -14.68
C ASN A 97 11.96 -23.25 -16.11
N GLY A 98 10.99 -23.58 -16.96
CA GLY A 98 11.00 -23.16 -18.36
C GLY A 98 10.68 -21.68 -18.55
N GLN A 99 11.22 -21.09 -19.60
CA GLN A 99 10.81 -19.76 -20.02
C GLN A 99 9.51 -19.84 -20.81
N VAL A 100 8.46 -19.17 -20.30
CA VAL A 100 7.14 -19.10 -20.92
C VAL A 100 6.89 -17.67 -21.37
N LEU A 101 6.36 -17.51 -22.58
CA LEU A 101 5.93 -16.21 -23.09
C LEU A 101 4.62 -15.79 -22.40
N GLY A 102 4.68 -14.79 -21.53
CA GLY A 102 3.51 -14.12 -20.97
C GLY A 102 3.05 -12.99 -21.89
N ILE A 103 1.75 -12.91 -22.16
CA ILE A 103 1.13 -11.87 -23.00
C ILE A 103 0.02 -11.20 -22.20
N ASN A 104 0.27 -10.00 -21.70
CA ASN A 104 -0.71 -9.19 -21.01
C ASN A 104 -1.51 -8.37 -22.02
N THR A 105 -2.83 -8.44 -21.99
CA THR A 105 -3.70 -7.72 -22.94
C THR A 105 -4.78 -6.94 -22.23
N GLY A 106 -5.24 -5.85 -22.86
CA GLY A 106 -6.45 -5.14 -22.40
C GLY A 106 -7.70 -6.00 -22.61
N ASN A 107 -8.74 -5.73 -21.82
CA ASN A 107 -10.01 -6.43 -21.88
C ASN A 107 -11.18 -5.42 -21.84
N PRO A 108 -11.96 -5.27 -22.92
CA PRO A 108 -13.06 -4.31 -22.98
C PRO A 108 -14.28 -4.69 -22.11
N PHE A 109 -14.29 -5.88 -21.52
CA PHE A 109 -15.41 -6.41 -20.73
C PHE A 109 -15.22 -6.30 -19.22
N ILE A 110 -14.12 -5.69 -18.76
CA ILE A 110 -13.90 -5.48 -17.34
C ILE A 110 -14.85 -4.42 -16.80
N LYS A 111 -15.29 -4.65 -15.56
CA LYS A 111 -16.22 -3.78 -14.83
C LYS A 111 -15.46 -2.83 -13.90
N PRO A 112 -16.09 -1.74 -13.46
CA PRO A 112 -15.53 -0.92 -12.38
C PRO A 112 -15.33 -1.73 -11.10
N GLU A 113 -14.22 -1.47 -10.41
CA GLU A 113 -14.01 -1.92 -9.03
C GLU A 113 -14.96 -1.19 -8.10
N LYS A 114 -15.35 -1.83 -7.02
CA LYS A 114 -16.22 -1.26 -5.97
C LYS A 114 -15.54 -1.35 -4.63
N SER A 115 -15.64 -0.28 -3.85
CA SER A 115 -15.08 -0.23 -2.51
C SER A 115 -16.13 0.18 -1.50
N ASP A 116 -16.17 -0.54 -0.39
CA ASP A 116 -16.91 -0.21 0.83
C ASP A 116 -15.90 0.25 1.89
N THR A 117 -16.14 1.42 2.45
CA THR A 117 -15.26 1.98 3.49
C THR A 117 -16.10 2.43 4.67
N TRP A 118 -15.69 2.07 5.89
CA TRP A 118 -16.26 2.64 7.09
C TRP A 118 -15.19 3.02 8.10
N THR A 119 -15.45 4.07 8.84
CA THR A 119 -14.57 4.57 9.89
C THR A 119 -15.36 4.88 11.15
N VAL A 120 -14.75 4.61 12.30
CA VAL A 120 -15.27 5.04 13.60
C VAL A 120 -14.12 5.61 14.39
N GLY A 121 -14.31 6.79 14.97
CA GLY A 121 -13.23 7.44 15.69
C GLY A 121 -13.72 8.38 16.78
N LEU A 122 -12.75 8.83 17.55
CA LEU A 122 -12.95 9.83 18.60
C LEU A 122 -11.93 10.96 18.47
N ILE A 123 -12.34 12.13 18.93
CA ILE A 123 -11.48 13.29 19.12
C ILE A 123 -11.61 13.68 20.60
N ALA A 124 -10.48 13.83 21.27
CA ALA A 124 -10.45 14.20 22.68
C ALA A 124 -9.54 15.41 22.92
N GLU A 125 -10.04 16.38 23.70
CA GLU A 125 -9.29 17.54 24.22
C GLU A 125 -9.42 17.59 25.74
N PRO A 126 -8.73 16.68 26.47
CA PRO A 126 -8.93 16.50 27.91
C PRO A 126 -8.61 17.76 28.73
N PHE A 127 -7.67 18.58 28.25
CA PHE A 127 -7.33 19.89 28.82
C PHE A 127 -6.68 20.80 27.77
N PRO A 128 -6.67 22.12 28.00
CA PRO A 128 -6.08 23.08 27.06
C PRO A 128 -4.64 22.73 26.71
N GLY A 129 -4.35 22.63 25.44
CA GLY A 129 -3.01 22.32 24.91
C GLY A 129 -2.73 20.86 24.69
N LEU A 130 -3.66 19.93 24.96
CA LEU A 130 -3.56 18.54 24.57
C LEU A 130 -4.80 18.11 23.78
N SER A 131 -4.61 17.63 22.56
CA SER A 131 -5.65 17.03 21.74
C SER A 131 -5.17 15.71 21.14
N GLY A 132 -6.11 14.83 20.85
CA GLY A 132 -5.81 13.58 20.18
C GLY A 132 -6.99 13.05 19.39
N THR A 133 -6.70 12.29 18.37
CA THR A 133 -7.67 11.55 17.55
C THR A 133 -7.27 10.09 17.52
N LEU A 134 -8.26 9.21 17.56
CA LEU A 134 -8.10 7.78 17.31
C LEU A 134 -9.22 7.35 16.38
N ASP A 135 -8.85 6.83 15.23
CA ASP A 135 -9.78 6.35 14.22
C ASP A 135 -9.47 4.88 13.86
N TYR A 136 -10.48 4.04 13.91
CA TYR A 136 -10.45 2.73 13.26
C TYR A 136 -11.05 2.87 11.86
N TRP A 137 -10.42 2.28 10.89
CA TRP A 137 -10.86 2.25 9.50
C TRP A 137 -10.86 0.84 8.92
N ASN A 138 -11.81 0.57 8.02
CA ASN A 138 -11.91 -0.68 7.28
C ASN A 138 -12.28 -0.37 5.83
N ILE A 139 -11.57 -1.00 4.91
CA ILE A 139 -11.74 -0.83 3.46
C ILE A 139 -11.80 -2.21 2.81
N GLU A 140 -12.86 -2.48 2.08
CA GLU A 140 -12.98 -3.67 1.23
C GLU A 140 -13.18 -3.24 -0.22
N THR A 141 -12.26 -3.63 -1.12
CA THR A 141 -12.37 -3.40 -2.56
C THR A 141 -12.63 -4.71 -3.26
N LYS A 142 -13.77 -4.82 -3.93
CA LYS A 142 -14.22 -5.98 -4.70
C LYS A 142 -14.02 -5.74 -6.19
N ASP A 143 -13.99 -6.83 -6.94
CA ASP A 143 -13.82 -6.79 -8.40
C ASP A 143 -12.55 -6.03 -8.83
N GLN A 144 -11.48 -6.09 -8.02
CA GLN A 144 -10.24 -5.41 -8.35
C GLN A 144 -9.72 -5.88 -9.70
N ILE A 145 -9.35 -4.92 -10.54
CA ILE A 145 -8.82 -5.18 -11.88
C ILE A 145 -7.36 -5.58 -11.75
N THR A 146 -7.04 -6.78 -12.18
CA THR A 146 -5.70 -7.35 -12.09
C THR A 146 -5.37 -8.16 -13.34
N ILE A 147 -4.08 -8.47 -13.48
CA ILE A 147 -3.57 -9.43 -14.46
C ILE A 147 -3.10 -10.63 -13.64
N GLY A 148 -3.53 -11.83 -14.03
CA GLY A 148 -2.99 -13.04 -13.44
C GLY A 148 -1.51 -13.20 -13.80
N SER A 149 -0.67 -13.63 -12.84
CA SER A 149 0.68 -14.07 -13.21
C SER A 149 0.62 -15.32 -14.07
N VAL A 150 1.62 -15.55 -14.92
CA VAL A 150 1.72 -16.74 -15.75
C VAL A 150 1.59 -18.01 -14.88
N GLN A 151 2.27 -18.04 -13.74
CA GLN A 151 2.23 -19.18 -12.84
C GLN A 151 0.85 -19.39 -12.20
N ALA A 152 0.19 -18.33 -11.76
CA ALA A 152 -1.15 -18.41 -11.18
C ALA A 152 -2.18 -18.95 -12.19
N VAL A 153 -2.08 -18.53 -13.47
CA VAL A 153 -2.93 -19.04 -14.55
C VAL A 153 -2.64 -20.53 -14.83
N LEU A 154 -1.38 -20.92 -14.83
CA LEU A 154 -1.00 -22.33 -15.03
C LEU A 154 -1.51 -23.24 -13.91
N ASN A 155 -1.39 -22.79 -12.65
CA ASN A 155 -1.82 -23.53 -11.46
C ASN A 155 -3.34 -23.61 -11.33
N SER A 156 -4.06 -22.57 -11.73
CA SER A 156 -5.51 -22.48 -11.54
C SER A 156 -6.22 -21.82 -12.73
N PRO A 157 -6.18 -22.43 -13.94
CA PRO A 157 -6.73 -21.81 -15.13
C PRO A 157 -8.22 -21.48 -15.03
N GLY A 158 -8.99 -22.24 -14.27
CA GLY A 158 -10.43 -21.99 -14.04
C GLY A 158 -10.71 -20.70 -13.27
N SER A 159 -9.75 -20.17 -12.52
CA SER A 159 -9.86 -18.90 -11.80
C SER A 159 -9.58 -17.67 -12.68
N PHE A 160 -9.08 -17.90 -13.88
CA PHE A 160 -8.75 -16.87 -14.85
C PHE A 160 -9.47 -17.14 -16.19
N PRO A 161 -10.82 -17.04 -16.23
CA PRO A 161 -11.62 -17.49 -17.37
C PRO A 161 -11.33 -16.74 -18.68
N ALA A 162 -10.74 -15.55 -18.59
CA ALA A 162 -10.33 -14.79 -19.78
C ALA A 162 -8.90 -15.12 -20.25
N ALA A 163 -8.12 -15.84 -19.45
CA ALA A 163 -6.77 -16.25 -19.82
C ALA A 163 -6.78 -17.44 -20.79
N THR A 164 -5.73 -17.54 -21.61
CA THR A 164 -5.53 -18.69 -22.51
C THR A 164 -4.12 -19.24 -22.37
N ILE A 165 -4.01 -20.57 -22.35
CA ILE A 165 -2.75 -21.30 -22.31
C ILE A 165 -2.55 -21.97 -23.68
N GLY A 166 -1.54 -21.52 -24.43
CA GLY A 166 -1.12 -22.13 -25.67
C GLY A 166 -0.11 -23.25 -25.43
N ARG A 167 -0.41 -24.47 -25.85
CA ARG A 167 0.49 -25.63 -25.74
C ARG A 167 0.78 -26.20 -27.14
N ASP A 168 1.93 -26.83 -27.30
CA ASP A 168 2.22 -27.57 -28.50
C ASP A 168 1.43 -28.92 -28.56
N SER A 169 1.61 -29.67 -29.65
CA SER A 169 0.94 -30.95 -29.83
C SER A 169 1.66 -32.15 -29.20
N ASN A 170 2.82 -31.94 -28.55
CA ASN A 170 3.64 -33.01 -27.99
C ASN A 170 3.12 -33.45 -26.61
N ASN A 171 1.95 -34.07 -26.61
CA ASN A 171 1.34 -34.53 -25.37
C ASN A 171 2.13 -35.67 -24.70
N LEU A 172 2.11 -35.69 -23.40
CA LEU A 172 2.59 -36.84 -22.63
C LEU A 172 1.68 -38.06 -22.90
N PRO A 173 2.24 -39.30 -22.93
CA PRO A 173 1.47 -40.50 -23.18
C PRO A 173 0.27 -40.62 -22.23
N GLY A 174 -0.94 -40.69 -22.82
CA GLY A 174 -2.17 -40.85 -22.06
C GLY A 174 -2.72 -39.58 -21.41
N ILE A 175 -2.08 -38.43 -21.57
CA ILE A 175 -2.50 -37.16 -20.95
C ILE A 175 -2.80 -36.14 -22.05
N PRO A 176 -4.07 -35.91 -22.40
CA PRO A 176 -4.43 -34.90 -23.38
C PRO A 176 -4.15 -33.49 -22.88
N ASN A 177 -3.85 -32.58 -23.78
CA ASN A 177 -3.52 -31.16 -23.48
C ASN A 177 -2.29 -30.97 -22.59
N SER A 178 -1.36 -31.92 -22.58
CA SER A 178 -0.11 -31.87 -21.83
C SER A 178 1.10 -31.49 -22.70
N GLY A 179 0.89 -30.90 -23.86
CA GLY A 179 1.97 -30.34 -24.66
C GLY A 179 2.75 -29.25 -23.92
N THR A 180 3.97 -28.96 -24.37
CA THR A 180 4.80 -27.90 -23.78
C THR A 180 4.09 -26.55 -23.84
N VAL A 181 4.14 -25.76 -22.77
CA VAL A 181 3.57 -24.42 -22.74
C VAL A 181 4.37 -23.50 -23.66
N LEU A 182 3.73 -22.94 -24.66
CA LEU A 182 4.31 -21.99 -25.61
C LEU A 182 4.10 -20.53 -25.14
N TYR A 183 2.88 -20.24 -24.68
CA TYR A 183 2.53 -18.92 -24.15
C TYR A 183 1.36 -19.01 -23.18
N VAL A 184 1.23 -17.98 -22.33
CA VAL A 184 0.06 -17.72 -21.50
C VAL A 184 -0.40 -16.29 -21.76
N SER A 185 -1.62 -16.14 -22.29
CA SER A 185 -2.24 -14.82 -22.41
C SER A 185 -3.06 -14.51 -21.18
N THR A 186 -2.79 -13.36 -20.56
CA THR A 186 -3.40 -12.91 -19.31
C THR A 186 -4.05 -11.55 -19.51
N PRO A 187 -5.28 -11.47 -20.03
CA PRO A 187 -6.02 -10.22 -20.13
C PRO A 187 -6.38 -9.69 -18.73
N TYR A 188 -6.54 -8.37 -18.63
CA TYR A 188 -7.09 -7.76 -17.42
C TYR A 188 -8.46 -8.35 -17.08
N GLN A 189 -8.73 -8.56 -15.81
CA GLN A 189 -9.98 -9.12 -15.31
C GLN A 189 -10.32 -8.65 -13.91
N ASN A 190 -11.60 -8.71 -13.54
CA ASN A 190 -12.08 -8.46 -12.20
C ASN A 190 -11.96 -9.78 -11.40
N ALA A 191 -10.87 -10.00 -10.73
CA ALA A 191 -10.59 -11.31 -10.11
C ALA A 191 -10.21 -11.25 -8.64
N ASN A 192 -10.05 -10.06 -8.06
CA ASN A 192 -9.47 -9.91 -6.75
C ASN A 192 -10.37 -9.15 -5.78
N THR A 193 -10.33 -9.52 -4.50
CA THR A 193 -10.90 -8.73 -3.41
C THR A 193 -9.77 -8.35 -2.46
N VAL A 194 -9.63 -7.07 -2.20
CA VAL A 194 -8.64 -6.54 -1.24
C VAL A 194 -9.36 -6.08 0.00
N LYS A 195 -8.86 -6.50 1.17
CA LYS A 195 -9.37 -6.10 2.47
C LYS A 195 -8.23 -5.53 3.30
N THR A 196 -8.48 -4.39 3.92
CA THR A 196 -7.51 -3.80 4.85
C THR A 196 -8.24 -3.06 5.96
N ASP A 197 -7.73 -3.20 7.18
CA ASP A 197 -8.22 -2.48 8.35
C ASP A 197 -7.07 -2.13 9.30
N GLY A 198 -7.29 -1.07 10.06
CA GLY A 198 -6.27 -0.58 10.97
C GLY A 198 -6.78 0.56 11.84
N ILE A 199 -5.83 1.15 12.57
CA ILE A 199 -6.07 2.34 13.39
C ILE A 199 -5.06 3.43 13.05
N ASP A 200 -5.53 4.67 13.14
CA ASP A 200 -4.71 5.87 13.13
C ASP A 200 -4.83 6.59 14.47
N LEU A 201 -3.71 6.95 15.07
CA LEU A 201 -3.60 7.74 16.29
C LEU A 201 -2.81 9.01 15.98
N ASP A 202 -3.35 10.16 16.36
CA ASP A 202 -2.65 11.44 16.36
C ASP A 202 -2.82 12.13 17.71
N ILE A 203 -1.73 12.48 18.37
CA ILE A 203 -1.72 13.19 19.65
C ILE A 203 -0.86 14.44 19.53
N ILE A 204 -1.44 15.59 19.81
CA ILE A 204 -0.76 16.88 19.73
C ILE A 204 -0.78 17.54 21.11
N GLY A 205 0.41 17.83 21.61
CA GLY A 205 0.63 18.56 22.86
C GLY A 205 1.28 19.92 22.60
N ARG A 206 0.80 20.96 23.26
CA ARG A 206 1.40 22.30 23.25
C ARG A 206 1.55 22.81 24.67
N TYR A 207 2.75 23.23 25.03
CA TYR A 207 3.09 23.79 26.34
C TYR A 207 3.80 25.13 26.19
N ASN A 208 3.20 26.18 26.73
CA ASN A 208 3.84 27.52 26.84
C ASN A 208 4.61 27.58 28.14
N ALA A 209 5.93 27.52 28.04
CA ALA A 209 6.78 27.47 29.21
C ALA A 209 6.86 28.86 29.90
N PRO A 210 6.90 28.91 31.26
CA PRO A 210 7.07 30.15 31.99
C PRO A 210 8.43 30.79 31.72
N ASN A 211 8.63 32.00 32.23
CA ASN A 211 9.90 32.74 32.16
C ASN A 211 10.45 32.93 30.74
N ASN A 212 9.58 33.07 29.77
CA ASN A 212 9.95 33.26 28.37
C ASN A 212 10.85 32.16 27.78
N TRP A 213 10.71 30.91 28.25
CA TRP A 213 11.41 29.74 27.69
C TRP A 213 10.87 29.33 26.30
N GLY A 214 9.74 29.91 25.90
CA GLY A 214 9.12 29.66 24.61
C GLY A 214 7.99 28.63 24.66
N THR A 215 7.57 28.21 23.51
CA THR A 215 6.51 27.22 23.31
C THR A 215 7.13 25.89 22.85
N PHE A 216 6.78 24.84 23.55
CA PHE A 216 7.10 23.47 23.16
C PHE A 216 5.86 22.81 22.54
N THR A 217 6.07 22.07 21.44
CA THR A 217 5.05 21.25 20.80
C THR A 217 5.57 19.82 20.70
N ALA A 218 4.68 18.86 20.88
CA ALA A 218 4.94 17.45 20.62
C ALA A 218 3.76 16.88 19.84
N GLU A 219 4.02 16.19 18.75
CA GLU A 219 3.02 15.50 17.95
C GLU A 219 3.48 14.06 17.73
N PHE A 220 2.60 13.10 18.01
CA PHE A 220 2.83 11.69 17.78
C PHE A 220 1.73 11.17 16.85
N GLN A 221 2.15 10.72 15.69
CA GLN A 221 1.30 10.15 14.66
C GLN A 221 1.65 8.66 14.52
N TRP A 222 0.66 7.78 14.58
CA TRP A 222 0.87 6.35 14.43
C TRP A 222 -0.25 5.70 13.63
N THR A 223 0.13 4.89 12.66
CA THR A 223 -0.76 4.00 11.90
C THR A 223 -0.37 2.56 12.18
N HIS A 224 -1.36 1.74 12.53
CA HIS A 224 -1.21 0.30 12.66
C HIS A 224 -2.18 -0.43 11.75
N ILE A 225 -1.67 -1.35 10.94
CA ILE A 225 -2.46 -2.22 10.06
C ILE A 225 -2.68 -3.55 10.76
N PHE A 226 -3.94 -3.86 11.12
CA PHE A 226 -4.31 -5.16 11.68
C PHE A 226 -4.30 -6.24 10.62
N ASN A 227 -5.02 -5.98 9.52
CA ASN A 227 -5.16 -6.88 8.41
C ASN A 227 -4.94 -6.15 7.09
N TYR A 228 -4.23 -6.81 6.20
CA TYR A 228 -4.20 -6.52 4.78
C TYR A 228 -4.15 -7.84 4.06
N SER A 229 -5.20 -8.14 3.29
CA SER A 229 -5.28 -9.40 2.54
C SER A 229 -5.86 -9.19 1.14
N GLN A 230 -5.54 -10.13 0.27
CA GLN A 230 -6.11 -10.25 -1.05
C GLN A 230 -6.71 -11.64 -1.21
N VAL A 231 -7.92 -11.72 -1.74
CA VAL A 231 -8.55 -12.99 -2.10
C VAL A 231 -8.44 -13.15 -3.60
N LEU A 232 -7.59 -14.07 -4.03
CA LEU A 232 -7.38 -14.40 -5.43
C LEU A 232 -7.78 -15.87 -5.66
N ALA A 233 -8.67 -16.11 -6.62
CA ALA A 233 -9.13 -17.45 -6.95
C ALA A 233 -9.74 -18.23 -5.76
N GLY A 234 -10.32 -17.52 -4.78
CA GLY A 234 -10.90 -18.14 -3.59
C GLY A 234 -9.91 -18.39 -2.46
N THR A 235 -8.62 -18.17 -2.67
CA THR A 235 -7.57 -18.28 -1.64
C THR A 235 -7.26 -16.90 -1.07
N GLU A 236 -7.21 -16.79 0.25
CA GLU A 236 -6.82 -15.56 0.93
C GLU A 236 -5.31 -15.55 1.19
N TYR A 237 -4.66 -14.47 0.73
CA TYR A 237 -3.25 -14.18 0.93
C TYR A 237 -3.10 -12.99 1.86
N LYS A 238 -2.30 -13.13 2.92
CA LYS A 238 -2.09 -12.09 3.94
C LYS A 238 -0.80 -11.34 3.70
N TYR A 239 -0.86 -10.00 3.82
CA TYR A 239 0.26 -9.10 3.56
C TYR A 239 0.64 -8.22 4.74
N ALA A 240 -0.21 -8.07 5.77
CA ALA A 240 0.14 -7.25 6.93
C ALA A 240 1.33 -7.85 7.67
N GLY A 241 2.43 -7.12 7.74
CA GLY A 241 3.69 -7.58 8.34
C GLY A 241 4.50 -8.53 7.47
N THR A 242 4.17 -8.65 6.16
CA THR A 242 4.88 -9.56 5.25
C THR A 242 4.81 -9.03 3.81
N ASN A 243 5.60 -9.59 2.92
CA ASN A 243 5.51 -9.34 1.48
C ASN A 243 4.57 -10.31 0.74
N GLY A 244 3.93 -11.25 1.44
CA GLY A 244 3.04 -12.26 0.86
C GLY A 244 3.78 -13.43 0.20
N ASN A 245 3.03 -14.38 -0.33
CA ASN A 245 3.56 -15.58 -0.97
C ASN A 245 4.14 -15.28 -2.36
N TYR A 246 5.02 -16.15 -2.85
CA TYR A 246 5.75 -15.99 -4.11
C TYR A 246 4.89 -15.56 -5.31
N ASP A 247 3.79 -16.26 -5.56
CA ASP A 247 2.92 -16.04 -6.74
C ASP A 247 2.16 -14.71 -6.69
N VAL A 248 1.99 -14.14 -5.52
CA VAL A 248 1.17 -12.96 -5.25
C VAL A 248 1.91 -11.96 -4.37
N SER A 249 3.24 -12.04 -4.35
CA SER A 249 4.08 -11.15 -3.55
C SER A 249 3.88 -9.69 -3.90
N SER A 250 3.84 -8.83 -2.88
CA SER A 250 3.91 -7.38 -3.08
C SER A 250 5.33 -6.92 -3.46
N ALA A 251 6.32 -7.79 -3.41
CA ALA A 251 7.76 -7.56 -3.61
C ALA A 251 8.39 -6.53 -2.64
N GLN A 252 7.59 -5.77 -1.90
CA GLN A 252 8.06 -4.64 -1.10
C GLN A 252 7.68 -4.75 0.38
N GLY A 253 6.86 -5.72 0.73
CA GLY A 253 6.32 -5.89 2.06
C GLY A 253 5.32 -4.80 2.49
N THR A 254 4.60 -5.09 3.56
CA THR A 254 3.64 -4.17 4.17
C THR A 254 3.92 -4.08 5.67
N PRO A 255 4.76 -3.16 6.11
CA PRO A 255 5.01 -2.94 7.54
C PRO A 255 3.71 -2.66 8.29
N ARG A 256 3.53 -3.29 9.48
CA ARG A 256 2.32 -3.08 10.29
C ARG A 256 2.27 -1.71 10.93
N ASP A 257 3.43 -1.21 11.36
CA ASP A 257 3.53 0.02 12.14
C ASP A 257 4.35 1.07 11.42
N ARG A 258 3.80 2.28 11.36
CA ARG A 258 4.53 3.50 10.99
C ARG A 258 4.18 4.59 11.97
N TRP A 259 5.19 5.27 12.50
CA TRP A 259 4.94 6.43 13.35
C TRP A 259 5.97 7.54 13.15
N ASN A 260 5.52 8.74 13.47
CA ASN A 260 6.35 9.94 13.55
C ASN A 260 6.21 10.56 14.93
N LEU A 261 7.31 10.99 15.51
CA LEU A 261 7.34 11.86 16.69
C LEU A 261 7.98 13.18 16.28
N ILE A 262 7.21 14.26 16.36
CA ILE A 262 7.63 15.60 15.98
C ILE A 262 7.71 16.45 17.24
N LEU A 263 8.89 16.97 17.57
CA LEU A 263 9.14 17.81 18.71
C LEU A 263 9.56 19.20 18.24
N GLY A 264 8.80 20.21 18.61
CA GLY A 264 9.02 21.59 18.23
C GLY A 264 9.34 22.48 19.43
N TRP A 265 10.20 23.44 19.23
CA TRP A 265 10.47 24.53 20.16
C TRP A 265 10.50 25.86 19.41
N ALA A 266 9.74 26.84 19.92
CA ALA A 266 9.68 28.18 19.36
C ALA A 266 9.93 29.23 20.49
N ARG A 267 10.91 30.12 20.27
CA ARG A 267 11.20 31.20 21.19
C ARG A 267 11.69 32.43 20.44
N GLY A 268 10.94 33.54 20.55
CA GLY A 268 11.26 34.76 19.82
C GLY A 268 11.39 34.48 18.30
N PRO A 269 12.53 34.81 17.68
CA PRO A 269 12.73 34.56 16.24
C PRO A 269 13.13 33.14 15.90
N TRP A 270 13.40 32.29 16.88
CA TRP A 270 13.84 30.89 16.66
C TRP A 270 12.70 29.92 16.60
N ASN A 271 12.79 28.99 15.68
CA ASN A 271 11.98 27.79 15.62
C ASN A 271 12.90 26.60 15.33
N VAL A 272 12.80 25.54 16.13
CA VAL A 272 13.57 24.30 15.98
C VAL A 272 12.60 23.13 16.03
N THR A 273 12.73 22.18 15.09
CA THR A 273 11.90 20.99 15.03
C THR A 273 12.79 19.76 14.82
N GLY A 274 12.62 18.76 15.68
CA GLY A 274 13.17 17.42 15.52
C GLY A 274 12.06 16.45 15.14
N THR A 275 12.32 15.56 14.20
CA THR A 275 11.37 14.52 13.76
C THR A 275 12.03 13.17 13.81
N VAL A 276 11.46 12.24 14.58
CA VAL A 276 11.79 10.81 14.52
C VAL A 276 10.77 10.12 13.63
N ARG A 277 11.22 9.33 12.66
CA ARG A 277 10.37 8.52 11.79
C ARG A 277 10.71 7.05 12.00
N PHE A 278 9.69 6.24 12.14
CA PHE A 278 9.81 4.79 12.32
C PHE A 278 8.93 4.05 11.34
N VAL A 279 9.48 2.95 10.80
CA VAL A 279 8.76 1.94 10.04
C VAL A 279 9.13 0.59 10.61
N SER A 280 8.15 -0.24 10.97
CA SER A 280 8.42 -1.60 11.46
C SER A 280 9.03 -2.49 10.38
N GLY A 281 9.74 -3.51 10.80
CA GLY A 281 10.15 -4.61 9.95
C GLY A 281 8.96 -5.42 9.43
N TYR A 282 9.25 -6.38 8.56
CA TYR A 282 8.28 -7.34 8.04
C TYR A 282 8.99 -8.63 7.61
N ASP A 283 8.22 -9.71 7.48
CA ASP A 283 8.73 -11.01 7.07
C ASP A 283 8.67 -11.18 5.55
N GLU A 284 9.67 -11.81 4.97
CA GLU A 284 9.71 -12.16 3.55
C GLU A 284 9.27 -13.61 3.34
N LEU A 285 7.96 -13.81 3.14
CA LEU A 285 7.36 -15.14 2.94
C LEU A 285 7.27 -15.53 1.45
N ALA A 286 7.60 -14.63 0.54
CA ALA A 286 7.41 -14.82 -0.90
C ALA A 286 8.13 -16.05 -1.49
N TRP A 287 9.09 -16.57 -0.80
CA TRP A 287 9.97 -17.63 -1.28
C TRP A 287 9.67 -19.01 -0.70
N GLU A 288 8.67 -19.10 0.17
CA GLU A 288 8.28 -20.34 0.83
C GLU A 288 7.65 -21.40 -0.08
N ASN A 289 7.33 -21.07 -1.31
CA ASN A 289 6.55 -21.95 -2.17
C ASN A 289 7.29 -22.39 -3.42
N THR A 290 8.30 -23.21 -3.26
CA THR A 290 8.59 -24.19 -4.28
C THR A 290 7.91 -25.49 -3.85
N GLU A 291 6.97 -25.96 -4.63
CA GLU A 291 6.01 -27.04 -4.39
C GLU A 291 6.57 -28.40 -3.92
N ALA A 292 7.82 -28.53 -3.61
CA ALA A 292 8.45 -29.81 -3.30
C ALA A 292 8.52 -30.14 -1.79
N THR A 293 8.37 -29.17 -0.90
CA THR A 293 8.37 -29.43 0.54
C THR A 293 7.39 -28.52 1.26
N PRO A 294 6.49 -29.05 2.11
CA PRO A 294 5.73 -28.20 3.00
C PRO A 294 6.73 -27.46 3.89
N VAL A 295 6.78 -26.15 3.71
CA VAL A 295 7.66 -25.30 4.48
C VAL A 295 7.20 -25.33 5.92
N SER A 296 8.01 -25.92 6.76
CA SER A 296 7.75 -26.05 8.20
C SER A 296 8.62 -25.12 9.05
N GLN A 297 9.46 -24.27 8.43
CA GLN A 297 10.43 -23.45 9.14
C GLN A 297 10.47 -22.00 8.60
N PRO A 298 10.61 -21.00 9.46
CA PRO A 298 10.81 -19.59 9.06
C PRO A 298 12.12 -19.32 8.31
N ASP A 299 12.98 -20.30 8.19
CA ASP A 299 14.33 -20.17 7.64
C ASP A 299 14.43 -20.46 6.14
N ASP A 300 13.33 -20.76 5.46
CA ASP A 300 13.32 -21.27 4.09
C ASP A 300 13.41 -20.19 3.00
N CYS A 301 13.55 -18.92 3.34
CA CYS A 301 13.92 -17.87 2.39
C CYS A 301 15.38 -17.97 1.90
N LEU A 302 16.12 -18.95 2.40
CA LEU A 302 17.56 -19.13 2.21
C LEU A 302 18.00 -19.61 0.83
N TRP A 303 17.13 -20.19 0.02
CA TRP A 303 17.58 -20.92 -1.18
C TRP A 303 18.02 -20.04 -2.36
N ILE A 304 17.73 -18.74 -2.35
CA ILE A 304 18.13 -17.84 -3.44
C ILE A 304 19.59 -17.44 -3.36
N TRP A 305 20.14 -17.40 -2.14
CA TRP A 305 21.50 -16.93 -1.90
C TRP A 305 22.22 -17.97 -1.07
N SER A 306 22.71 -19.00 -1.73
CA SER A 306 23.22 -20.22 -1.14
C SER A 306 24.30 -20.10 -0.08
N ASP A 307 24.80 -18.93 0.24
CA ASP A 307 26.01 -18.87 1.04
C ASP A 307 26.00 -18.05 2.32
N ASN A 308 25.06 -17.16 2.62
CA ASN A 308 25.17 -16.36 3.87
C ASN A 308 23.92 -15.55 4.30
N GLN A 309 22.75 -15.83 3.83
CA GLN A 309 21.57 -15.12 4.29
C GLN A 309 20.99 -15.79 5.53
N THR A 310 20.94 -15.06 6.61
CA THR A 310 20.54 -15.56 7.93
C THR A 310 19.14 -15.08 8.36
N SER A 311 18.43 -14.33 7.53
CA SER A 311 17.16 -13.73 7.92
C SER A 311 16.16 -13.68 6.77
N CYS A 312 14.94 -14.18 7.03
CA CYS A 312 13.75 -14.02 6.20
C CYS A 312 12.94 -12.79 6.62
N SER A 313 13.53 -11.85 7.29
CA SER A 313 12.88 -10.62 7.72
C SER A 313 13.68 -9.40 7.28
N VAL A 314 12.98 -8.33 7.06
CA VAL A 314 13.55 -7.00 6.86
C VAL A 314 13.39 -6.23 8.17
N ASP A 315 14.49 -5.71 8.69
CA ASP A 315 14.52 -5.01 9.97
C ASP A 315 13.70 -3.71 9.94
N SER A 316 13.36 -3.21 11.13
CA SER A 316 12.77 -1.89 11.28
C SER A 316 13.75 -0.79 10.89
N PHE A 317 13.20 0.35 10.48
CA PHE A 317 14.00 1.50 10.06
C PHE A 317 13.58 2.76 10.81
N THR A 318 14.57 3.44 11.42
CA THR A 318 14.35 4.67 12.18
C THR A 318 15.28 5.75 11.71
N THR A 319 14.75 6.93 11.41
CA THR A 319 15.55 8.12 11.05
C THR A 319 15.21 9.29 11.97
N PHE A 320 16.18 10.19 12.15
CA PHE A 320 16.00 11.44 12.85
C PHE A 320 16.35 12.62 11.95
N ASP A 321 15.43 13.57 11.83
CA ASP A 321 15.60 14.81 11.08
C ASP A 321 15.61 16.00 12.05
N LEU A 322 16.41 17.01 11.75
CA LEU A 322 16.47 18.26 12.51
C LEU A 322 16.33 19.45 11.56
N SER A 323 15.46 20.39 11.92
CA SER A 323 15.31 21.65 11.20
C SER A 323 15.30 22.84 12.15
N ALA A 324 15.79 23.97 11.67
CA ALA A 324 15.76 25.22 12.41
C ALA A 324 15.49 26.39 11.48
N SER A 325 14.78 27.40 11.99
CA SER A 325 14.63 28.69 11.29
C SER A 325 14.83 29.86 12.25
N TYR A 326 15.30 30.97 11.66
CA TYR A 326 15.54 32.23 12.36
C TYR A 326 14.93 33.41 11.61
N LYS A 327 14.04 34.17 12.28
CA LYS A 327 13.30 35.32 11.75
C LYS A 327 13.66 36.63 12.46
N GLY A 328 14.88 36.74 13.02
CA GLY A 328 15.31 37.93 13.77
C GLY A 328 15.71 39.13 12.94
N PHE A 329 15.90 38.98 11.63
CA PHE A 329 16.19 40.08 10.72
C PHE A 329 14.92 40.57 10.03
N LYS A 330 14.79 41.90 9.86
CA LYS A 330 13.63 42.48 9.20
C LYS A 330 13.48 41.92 7.76
N ASN A 331 12.33 41.34 7.45
CA ASN A 331 11.96 40.76 6.15
C ASN A 331 12.76 39.52 5.73
N TRP A 332 13.67 39.00 6.57
CA TRP A 332 14.47 37.83 6.25
C TRP A 332 14.15 36.65 7.16
N GLU A 333 14.07 35.49 6.56
CA GLU A 333 14.07 34.21 7.27
C GLU A 333 15.24 33.37 6.75
N ILE A 334 16.08 32.90 7.65
CA ILE A 334 17.14 31.91 7.36
C ILE A 334 16.66 30.59 7.92
N PHE A 335 16.70 29.53 7.13
CA PHE A 335 16.29 28.20 7.57
C PHE A 335 17.24 27.13 7.03
N GLY A 336 17.35 26.05 7.79
CA GLY A 336 18.12 24.89 7.40
C GLY A 336 17.57 23.61 7.97
N SER A 337 17.92 22.50 7.33
CA SER A 337 17.56 21.17 7.83
C SER A 337 18.66 20.16 7.55
N VAL A 338 18.73 19.17 8.42
CA VAL A 338 19.52 17.95 8.25
C VAL A 338 18.53 16.80 8.28
N VAL A 339 18.38 16.10 7.17
CA VAL A 339 17.55 14.89 7.06
C VAL A 339 18.44 13.70 7.32
N ASN A 340 17.95 12.72 8.07
CA ASN A 340 18.69 11.53 8.47
C ASN A 340 20.04 11.87 9.13
N VAL A 341 19.97 12.55 10.25
CA VAL A 341 21.14 13.11 10.99
C VAL A 341 22.18 12.03 11.28
N PHE A 342 21.77 10.82 11.60
CA PHE A 342 22.66 9.72 11.98
C PHE A 342 23.11 8.86 10.80
N ASN A 343 22.74 9.24 9.57
CA ASN A 343 23.10 8.52 8.35
C ASN A 343 22.70 7.04 8.37
N GLU A 344 21.54 6.76 8.94
CA GLU A 344 21.00 5.40 8.99
C GLU A 344 20.76 4.87 7.57
N LYS A 345 21.10 3.61 7.36
CA LYS A 345 20.91 2.93 6.08
C LYS A 345 19.60 2.16 6.08
N ALA A 346 18.89 2.20 4.97
CA ALA A 346 17.72 1.35 4.80
C ALA A 346 18.11 -0.13 4.98
N PRO A 347 17.30 -0.92 5.68
CA PRO A 347 17.55 -2.35 5.84
C PRO A 347 17.60 -3.04 4.47
N PHE A 348 18.47 -4.04 4.37
CA PHE A 348 18.50 -4.87 3.19
C PHE A 348 17.21 -5.68 3.07
N ALA A 349 16.64 -5.71 1.87
CA ALA A 349 15.44 -6.47 1.55
C ALA A 349 15.76 -7.42 0.39
N PRO A 350 15.97 -8.72 0.65
CA PRO A 350 16.36 -9.70 -0.38
C PRO A 350 15.41 -9.75 -1.58
N ALA A 351 14.11 -9.79 -1.35
CA ALA A 351 13.12 -9.82 -2.43
C ALA A 351 13.14 -8.56 -3.30
N ALA A 352 13.34 -7.39 -2.70
CA ALA A 352 13.47 -6.13 -3.45
C ALA A 352 14.76 -6.09 -4.27
N ALA A 353 15.87 -6.61 -3.75
CA ALA A 353 17.15 -6.67 -4.46
C ALA A 353 17.09 -7.59 -5.69
N TYR A 354 16.36 -8.69 -5.61
CA TYR A 354 16.15 -9.61 -6.75
C TYR A 354 15.36 -8.94 -7.89
N GLY A 355 14.43 -8.06 -7.58
CA GLY A 355 13.62 -7.31 -8.54
C GLY A 355 14.31 -6.10 -9.19
N LEU A 356 15.64 -5.99 -9.15
CA LEU A 356 16.44 -4.88 -9.69
C LEU A 356 16.35 -3.56 -8.88
N VAL A 357 15.81 -3.59 -7.69
CA VAL A 357 15.75 -2.42 -6.81
C VAL A 357 16.65 -2.66 -5.61
N ASN A 358 17.78 -1.96 -5.54
CA ASN A 358 18.77 -2.15 -4.46
C ASN A 358 18.27 -1.77 -3.06
N TYR A 359 17.11 -1.10 -2.95
CA TYR A 359 16.54 -0.65 -1.69
C TYR A 359 15.04 -0.89 -1.69
N ASN A 360 14.52 -1.34 -0.54
CA ASN A 360 13.10 -1.45 -0.34
C ASN A 360 12.44 -0.07 -0.41
N TYR A 361 11.38 0.02 -1.19
CA TYR A 361 10.61 1.23 -1.41
C TYR A 361 10.05 1.83 -0.12
N ASN A 362 9.65 1.01 0.85
CA ASN A 362 9.13 1.45 2.14
C ASN A 362 10.15 2.24 2.97
N TYR A 363 11.45 2.03 2.72
CA TYR A 363 12.55 2.60 3.50
C TYR A 363 13.44 3.52 2.66
N SER A 364 13.19 3.65 1.36
CA SER A 364 14.11 4.31 0.44
C SER A 364 14.17 5.82 0.57
N PHE A 365 13.15 6.44 1.16
CA PHE A 365 13.01 7.90 1.13
C PHE A 365 14.19 8.65 1.75
N SER A 366 14.77 8.16 2.82
CA SER A 366 15.98 8.76 3.42
C SER A 366 17.15 7.78 3.53
N GLY A 367 16.89 6.47 3.54
CA GLY A 367 17.92 5.45 3.72
C GLY A 367 18.81 5.24 2.49
N ALA A 368 18.29 5.43 1.28
CA ALA A 368 19.05 5.32 0.05
C ALA A 368 20.00 6.50 -0.18
N THR A 369 19.59 7.70 0.21
CA THR A 369 20.34 8.94 0.00
C THR A 369 21.26 9.32 1.14
N GLY A 370 21.07 8.72 2.33
CA GLY A 370 21.82 9.03 3.54
C GLY A 370 21.50 10.43 4.08
N THR A 371 22.47 11.04 4.78
CA THR A 371 22.30 12.38 5.34
C THR A 371 22.26 13.46 4.27
N GLN A 372 21.25 14.32 4.34
CA GLN A 372 21.08 15.45 3.44
C GLN A 372 21.08 16.77 4.21
N PHE A 373 21.72 17.79 3.67
CA PHE A 373 21.75 19.13 4.21
C PHE A 373 21.02 20.09 3.29
N ASN A 374 20.10 20.88 3.86
CA ASN A 374 19.41 21.93 3.15
C ASN A 374 19.63 23.26 3.88
N LEU A 375 19.91 24.32 3.14
CA LEU A 375 20.00 25.68 3.64
C LEU A 375 19.26 26.61 2.69
N GLY A 376 18.46 27.52 3.25
CA GLY A 376 17.70 28.46 2.46
C GLY A 376 17.53 29.80 3.16
N VAL A 377 17.23 30.79 2.35
CA VAL A 377 16.94 32.15 2.80
C VAL A 377 15.69 32.62 2.08
N ARG A 378 14.76 33.22 2.82
CA ARG A 378 13.54 33.81 2.30
C ARG A 378 13.53 35.29 2.59
N TYR A 379 13.26 36.11 1.58
CA TYR A 379 13.03 37.54 1.74
C TYR A 379 11.58 37.88 1.37
N THR A 380 10.89 38.63 2.23
CA THR A 380 9.53 39.08 1.99
C THR A 380 9.55 40.56 1.62
N PHE A 381 9.17 40.86 0.38
CA PHE A 381 9.00 42.23 -0.09
C PHE A 381 7.72 42.82 0.58
N GLN A 382 7.84 44.03 1.12
CA GLN A 382 6.71 44.81 1.61
C GLN A 382 6.33 45.89 0.61
#